data_10e513f6abdd5886bdd2bbde5646ed74
#
_entry.id   10e513f6abdd5886bdd2bbde5646ed74
#
_cell.length_a   1.000
_cell.length_b   1.000
_cell.length_c   1.000
_cell.angle_alpha   90.00
_cell.angle_beta   90.00
_cell.angle_gamma   90.00
#
_symmetry.space_group_name_H-M   'P 1'
#
loop_
_entity.id
_entity.type
_entity.pdbx_description
1 polymer ?
#
loop_
_entity_poly.entity_id
_entity_poly.type
_entity_poly.pdbx_seq_one_letter_code
_entity_poly.pdbx_strand_id
1 'polypeptide(L)'
;MAEEHGTFQAPAPTVDPLPGEPAGVDPVSGDPHAEEVFGSDRTAGSVSPTVVSTILAVVKEIVIVVVMASVLSFVIKTWLVQAFYIPSGSMEDTLLTDDRVIVSKLTPGPFDLKRGDIVVFEDPGAPASPWITEPSHAPRRGLNAVTHNVLTFIGLLPDDSQNHLIKRVIGLPGDHVTCDGKGPIKVNGVAIAEPYLKPGNAPSTMAFDIHVPAGKVWVMGDHRSDSADSRWHPVGGDGSQGSVPIDKITGRAVLLVWPLDRWTGLGQPTEVFAKVPNPAVTP
;
A
#
# COMPACT_ATOMS: atom_id res chain seq x y z
N MET A 1 31.38 36.11 -33.49
CA MET A 1 32.61 35.48 -33.00
C MET A 1 32.34 34.01 -32.99
N ALA A 2 33.02 33.31 -33.91
CA ALA A 2 32.95 31.88 -34.12
C ALA A 2 34.12 31.25 -33.37
N GLU A 3 33.93 30.07 -32.78
CA GLU A 3 34.95 29.09 -32.41
C GLU A 3 34.22 27.75 -32.41
N GLU A 4 34.43 27.00 -33.32
CA GLU A 4 35.37 25.98 -33.83
C GLU A 4 35.26 24.65 -33.07
N HIS A 5 34.75 23.68 -33.78
CA HIS A 5 34.75 22.22 -33.46
C HIS A 5 36.14 21.60 -33.66
N GLY A 6 36.70 21.03 -32.63
CA GLY A 6 37.87 20.17 -32.70
C GLY A 6 37.48 18.69 -32.65
N THR A 7 37.55 18.05 -33.82
CA THR A 7 37.44 16.58 -33.98
C THR A 7 38.79 15.93 -33.66
N PHE A 8 38.84 15.06 -32.67
CA PHE A 8 40.03 14.26 -32.34
C PHE A 8 39.91 12.88 -32.99
N GLN A 9 40.77 12.61 -33.96
CA GLN A 9 40.87 11.34 -34.69
C GLN A 9 42.07 10.57 -34.16
N ALA A 10 41.84 9.35 -33.69
CA ALA A 10 42.88 8.42 -33.22
C ALA A 10 43.50 7.65 -34.40
N PRO A 11 44.82 7.37 -34.37
CA PRO A 11 45.49 6.64 -35.44
C PRO A 11 45.35 5.09 -35.27
N ALA A 12 45.32 4.43 -36.42
CA ALA A 12 45.28 2.98 -36.59
C ALA A 12 46.61 2.30 -36.24
N PRO A 13 46.59 1.04 -35.77
CA PRO A 13 47.82 0.28 -35.52
C PRO A 13 48.38 -0.35 -36.81
N THR A 14 49.68 -0.19 -36.95
CA THR A 14 50.55 -0.83 -37.98
C THR A 14 50.79 -2.28 -37.66
N VAL A 15 50.72 -3.12 -38.69
CA VAL A 15 51.03 -4.55 -38.64
C VAL A 15 52.44 -4.75 -39.21
N ASP A 16 53.34 -5.39 -38.44
CA ASP A 16 54.66 -5.82 -38.89
C ASP A 16 54.62 -7.29 -39.37
N PRO A 17 55.41 -7.63 -40.40
CA PRO A 17 55.40 -8.96 -41.04
C PRO A 17 56.35 -9.96 -40.37
N LEU A 18 55.96 -11.25 -40.45
CA LEU A 18 56.70 -12.41 -39.96
C LEU A 18 57.86 -12.77 -40.92
N PRO A 19 58.96 -13.32 -40.43
CA PRO A 19 59.98 -13.92 -41.25
C PRO A 19 60.01 -15.46 -41.16
N GLY A 20 60.19 -16.10 -42.35
CA GLY A 20 61.09 -17.17 -42.53
C GLY A 20 60.65 -18.62 -42.37
N GLU A 21 60.32 -19.20 -43.50
CA GLU A 21 60.40 -20.65 -43.80
C GLU A 21 61.84 -21.16 -43.95
N PRO A 22 62.20 -22.41 -43.65
CA PRO A 22 62.98 -23.18 -44.49
C PRO A 22 62.48 -24.60 -44.77
N ALA A 23 62.78 -24.94 -45.98
CA ALA A 23 62.73 -26.09 -46.86
C ALA A 23 62.87 -27.52 -46.27
N GLY A 24 62.08 -28.41 -46.87
CA GLY A 24 62.41 -29.68 -47.53
C GLY A 24 63.08 -30.83 -46.75
N VAL A 25 62.35 -31.96 -46.67
CA VAL A 25 63.01 -33.29 -46.89
C VAL A 25 61.98 -34.28 -47.46
N ASP A 26 62.43 -35.08 -48.41
CA ASP A 26 61.74 -36.06 -49.24
C ASP A 26 61.33 -37.39 -48.57
N PRO A 27 60.64 -38.29 -49.25
CA PRO A 27 59.69 -39.28 -48.72
C PRO A 27 60.35 -40.62 -48.39
N VAL A 28 59.85 -41.28 -47.38
CA VAL A 28 60.07 -42.70 -47.10
C VAL A 28 58.76 -43.48 -47.12
N SER A 29 58.86 -44.51 -47.96
CA SER A 29 57.99 -45.61 -48.31
C SER A 29 57.33 -46.36 -47.11
N GLY A 30 56.03 -46.64 -47.26
CA GLY A 30 55.45 -47.98 -47.10
C GLY A 30 55.23 -48.49 -45.67
N ASP A 31 53.93 -48.51 -45.23
CA ASP A 31 53.38 -49.78 -44.73
C ASP A 31 51.83 -49.73 -44.75
N PRO A 32 51.13 -50.73 -45.30
CA PRO A 32 49.71 -50.77 -45.45
C PRO A 32 49.07 -51.65 -44.32
N HIS A 33 48.81 -51.19 -43.18
CA HIS A 33 47.86 -51.80 -42.24
C HIS A 33 47.80 -50.95 -40.96
N ALA A 34 46.86 -49.99 -40.94
CA ALA A 34 46.25 -49.52 -39.76
C ALA A 34 44.90 -48.85 -40.09
N GLU A 35 43.84 -49.62 -40.09
CA GLU A 35 42.48 -49.12 -39.95
C GLU A 35 42.38 -48.45 -38.63
N GLU A 36 42.59 -47.14 -38.54
CA GLU A 36 42.13 -46.34 -37.40
C GLU A 36 40.68 -46.02 -37.61
N VAL A 37 39.89 -46.75 -36.83
CA VAL A 37 38.49 -46.45 -36.51
C VAL A 37 38.44 -45.07 -35.87
N PHE A 38 38.12 -44.04 -36.64
CA PHE A 38 37.66 -42.75 -36.12
C PHE A 38 36.26 -42.94 -35.52
N GLY A 39 36.22 -43.44 -34.29
CA GLY A 39 35.08 -43.36 -33.42
C GLY A 39 34.85 -41.91 -33.08
N SER A 40 33.91 -41.25 -33.79
CA SER A 40 33.37 -39.97 -33.39
C SER A 40 32.51 -40.19 -32.14
N ASP A 41 33.14 -40.28 -31.00
CA ASP A 41 32.48 -40.24 -29.71
C ASP A 41 31.96 -38.80 -29.47
N ARG A 42 30.87 -38.48 -30.16
CA ARG A 42 29.98 -37.40 -29.69
C ARG A 42 29.29 -37.93 -28.43
N THR A 43 29.94 -37.77 -27.30
CA THR A 43 29.29 -37.85 -26.01
C THR A 43 28.30 -36.69 -25.93
N ALA A 44 27.15 -36.86 -26.57
CA ALA A 44 25.98 -36.15 -26.18
C ALA A 44 25.76 -36.50 -24.70
N GLY A 45 26.08 -35.57 -23.80
CA GLY A 45 25.92 -35.74 -22.37
C GLY A 45 24.46 -36.10 -22.06
N SER A 46 24.15 -37.38 -22.03
CA SER A 46 22.86 -37.88 -21.56
C SER A 46 22.79 -37.59 -20.09
N VAL A 47 22.01 -36.56 -19.73
CA VAL A 47 21.67 -36.25 -18.31
C VAL A 47 21.06 -37.54 -17.74
N SER A 48 21.68 -38.09 -16.70
CA SER A 48 21.23 -39.36 -16.13
C SER A 48 19.77 -39.23 -15.68
N PRO A 49 18.94 -40.26 -15.90
CA PRO A 49 17.50 -40.20 -15.54
C PRO A 49 17.26 -39.85 -14.07
N THR A 50 18.23 -40.16 -13.19
CA THR A 50 18.20 -39.79 -11.77
C THR A 50 18.32 -38.27 -11.56
N VAL A 51 19.15 -37.57 -12.34
CA VAL A 51 19.30 -36.12 -12.23
C VAL A 51 18.00 -35.41 -12.69
N VAL A 52 17.42 -35.88 -13.79
CA VAL A 52 16.14 -35.32 -14.29
C VAL A 52 15.01 -35.54 -13.30
N SER A 53 14.89 -36.72 -12.68
CA SER A 53 13.86 -37.00 -11.68
C SER A 53 14.04 -36.18 -10.42
N THR A 54 15.28 -35.95 -9.98
CA THR A 54 15.58 -35.09 -8.83
C THR A 54 15.23 -33.62 -9.13
N ILE A 55 15.56 -33.10 -10.30
CA ILE A 55 15.21 -31.75 -10.71
C ILE A 55 13.68 -31.60 -10.77
N LEU A 56 12.96 -32.56 -11.34
CA LEU A 56 11.50 -32.55 -11.38
C LEU A 56 10.86 -32.59 -9.99
N ALA A 57 11.44 -33.36 -9.06
CA ALA A 57 10.98 -33.41 -7.67
C ALA A 57 11.16 -32.05 -6.98
N VAL A 58 12.34 -31.43 -7.11
CA VAL A 58 12.62 -30.08 -6.56
C VAL A 58 11.72 -29.02 -7.19
N VAL A 59 11.53 -29.05 -8.50
CA VAL A 59 10.61 -28.11 -9.17
C VAL A 59 9.17 -28.28 -8.66
N LYS A 60 8.71 -29.50 -8.50
CA LYS A 60 7.37 -29.79 -7.93
C LYS A 60 7.23 -29.22 -6.52
N GLU A 61 8.23 -29.40 -5.65
CA GLU A 61 8.20 -28.84 -4.29
C GLU A 61 8.15 -27.31 -4.30
N ILE A 62 9.00 -26.69 -5.13
CA ILE A 62 8.97 -25.21 -5.29
C ILE A 62 7.60 -24.73 -5.74
N VAL A 63 7.01 -25.39 -6.75
CA VAL A 63 5.67 -25.04 -7.24
C VAL A 63 4.62 -25.17 -6.12
N ILE A 64 4.64 -26.23 -5.35
CA ILE A 64 3.71 -26.43 -4.22
C ILE A 64 3.87 -25.30 -3.19
N VAL A 65 5.11 -24.96 -2.81
CA VAL A 65 5.38 -23.88 -1.85
C VAL A 65 4.88 -22.54 -2.40
N VAL A 66 5.14 -22.23 -3.66
CA VAL A 66 4.68 -20.99 -4.31
C VAL A 66 3.16 -20.91 -4.35
N VAL A 67 2.49 -22.01 -4.71
CA VAL A 67 1.01 -22.08 -4.73
C VAL A 67 0.45 -21.88 -3.33
N MET A 68 0.98 -22.59 -2.33
CA MET A 68 0.53 -22.46 -0.93
C MET A 68 0.75 -21.02 -0.39
N ALA A 69 1.92 -20.44 -0.66
CA ALA A 69 2.21 -19.05 -0.27
C ALA A 69 1.26 -18.06 -0.96
N SER A 70 0.96 -18.28 -2.25
CA SER A 70 0.03 -17.43 -3.01
C SER A 70 -1.40 -17.52 -2.46
N VAL A 71 -1.88 -18.73 -2.17
CA VAL A 71 -3.20 -18.95 -1.56
C VAL A 71 -3.27 -18.29 -0.19
N LEU A 72 -2.26 -18.48 0.66
CA LEU A 72 -2.21 -17.87 1.99
C LEU A 72 -2.19 -16.34 1.88
N SER A 73 -1.36 -15.79 1.01
CA SER A 73 -1.29 -14.36 0.75
C SER A 73 -2.64 -13.81 0.28
N PHE A 74 -3.31 -14.51 -0.63
CA PHE A 74 -4.64 -14.14 -1.11
C PHE A 74 -5.68 -14.10 0.02
N VAL A 75 -5.71 -15.12 0.87
CA VAL A 75 -6.63 -15.18 2.03
C VAL A 75 -6.37 -14.02 2.98
N ILE A 76 -5.09 -13.79 3.36
CA ILE A 76 -4.72 -12.72 4.26
C ILE A 76 -5.18 -11.36 3.71
N LYS A 77 -4.90 -11.08 2.44
CA LYS A 77 -5.26 -9.79 1.81
C LYS A 77 -6.75 -9.60 1.62
N THR A 78 -7.45 -10.66 1.25
CA THR A 78 -8.88 -10.54 0.99
C THR A 78 -9.66 -10.31 2.27
N TRP A 79 -9.28 -10.96 3.37
CA TRP A 79 -10.12 -11.02 4.57
C TRP A 79 -9.54 -10.38 5.81
N LEU A 80 -8.21 -10.25 5.94
CA LEU A 80 -7.60 -9.79 7.18
C LEU A 80 -7.07 -8.35 7.10
N VAL A 81 -6.23 -8.05 6.12
CA VAL A 81 -5.52 -6.78 6.09
C VAL A 81 -5.37 -6.23 4.67
N GLN A 82 -5.27 -4.91 4.57
CA GLN A 82 -4.99 -4.21 3.32
C GLN A 82 -4.06 -3.04 3.58
N ALA A 83 -3.10 -2.81 2.67
CA ALA A 83 -2.22 -1.65 2.74
C ALA A 83 -2.84 -0.47 1.98
N PHE A 84 -2.77 0.71 2.59
CA PHE A 84 -3.21 1.98 1.99
C PHE A 84 -2.08 3.00 1.99
N TYR A 85 -2.11 3.84 0.98
CA TYR A 85 -1.27 5.02 0.85
C TYR A 85 -2.05 6.25 1.32
N ILE A 86 -1.40 7.18 2.03
CA ILE A 86 -2.02 8.39 2.55
C ILE A 86 -1.76 9.56 1.60
N PRO A 87 -2.76 10.03 0.83
CA PRO A 87 -2.56 11.05 -0.17
C PRO A 87 -2.71 12.48 0.35
N SER A 88 -3.25 12.68 1.55
CA SER A 88 -3.63 14.01 2.06
C SER A 88 -3.15 14.27 3.48
N GLY A 89 -2.97 15.56 3.82
CA GLY A 89 -2.55 16.00 5.14
C GLY A 89 -3.66 16.05 6.20
N SER A 90 -4.86 15.54 5.93
CA SER A 90 -6.01 15.69 6.85
C SER A 90 -5.86 14.97 8.20
N MET A 91 -4.89 14.08 8.31
CA MET A 91 -4.53 13.35 9.53
C MET A 91 -3.13 13.73 10.02
N GLU A 92 -2.56 14.83 9.54
CA GLU A 92 -1.23 15.30 9.95
C GLU A 92 -1.11 15.45 11.45
N ASP A 93 0.08 15.22 11.93
CA ASP A 93 0.58 14.88 13.26
C ASP A 93 0.51 13.37 13.54
N THR A 94 -0.59 12.70 13.24
CA THR A 94 -0.69 11.23 13.36
C THR A 94 -0.18 10.52 12.09
N LEU A 95 -0.66 10.93 10.92
CA LEU A 95 -0.28 10.39 9.62
C LEU A 95 0.09 11.53 8.68
N LEU A 96 1.23 11.40 8.02
CA LEU A 96 1.69 12.37 7.02
C LEU A 96 1.33 11.91 5.61
N THR A 97 1.35 12.86 4.68
CA THR A 97 1.30 12.52 3.25
C THR A 97 2.46 11.58 2.91
N ASP A 98 2.24 10.63 2.00
CA ASP A 98 3.16 9.58 1.59
C ASP A 98 3.36 8.43 2.59
N ASP A 99 2.77 8.49 3.78
CA ASP A 99 2.75 7.35 4.69
C ASP A 99 2.02 6.14 4.09
N ARG A 100 2.43 4.94 4.49
CA ARG A 100 1.71 3.71 4.17
C ARG A 100 1.25 3.03 5.45
N VAL A 101 0.00 2.70 5.49
CA VAL A 101 -0.64 2.10 6.66
C VAL A 101 -1.22 0.73 6.34
N ILE A 102 -1.19 -0.14 7.33
CA ILE A 102 -1.92 -1.42 7.30
C ILE A 102 -3.27 -1.22 7.96
N VAL A 103 -4.30 -1.62 7.26
CA VAL A 103 -5.70 -1.55 7.67
C VAL A 103 -6.20 -2.96 7.92
N SER A 104 -6.72 -3.21 9.12
CA SER A 104 -7.37 -4.46 9.49
C SER A 104 -8.83 -4.45 9.06
N LYS A 105 -9.24 -5.44 8.29
CA LYS A 105 -10.63 -5.65 7.86
C LYS A 105 -11.48 -6.37 8.91
N LEU A 106 -10.88 -6.73 10.04
CA LEU A 106 -11.58 -7.36 11.14
C LEU A 106 -12.39 -6.36 11.97
N THR A 107 -12.27 -5.06 11.70
CA THR A 107 -13.04 -3.97 12.31
C THR A 107 -13.50 -3.01 11.21
N PRO A 108 -14.79 -2.76 11.01
CA PRO A 108 -15.92 -3.44 11.64
C PRO A 108 -16.10 -4.86 11.10
N GLY A 109 -16.49 -5.78 11.96
CA GLY A 109 -16.69 -7.18 11.59
C GLY A 109 -16.71 -8.04 12.84
N PRO A 110 -15.73 -8.97 13.01
CA PRO A 110 -15.58 -9.71 14.26
C PRO A 110 -15.30 -8.83 15.49
N PHE A 111 -14.71 -7.64 15.25
CA PHE A 111 -14.44 -6.66 16.32
C PHE A 111 -15.22 -5.37 16.09
N ASP A 112 -15.77 -4.83 17.16
CA ASP A 112 -16.50 -3.57 17.14
C ASP A 112 -15.58 -2.37 16.95
N LEU A 113 -16.13 -1.34 16.29
CA LEU A 113 -15.52 -0.01 16.25
C LEU A 113 -15.53 0.62 17.63
N LYS A 114 -14.49 1.40 17.90
CA LYS A 114 -14.36 2.16 19.14
C LYS A 114 -14.08 3.63 18.83
N ARG A 115 -14.48 4.51 19.75
CA ARG A 115 -14.08 5.93 19.69
C ARG A 115 -12.55 6.01 19.73
N GLY A 116 -12.00 6.88 18.88
CA GLY A 116 -10.55 7.01 18.69
C GLY A 116 -9.93 6.09 17.62
N ASP A 117 -10.66 5.12 17.08
CA ASP A 117 -10.18 4.31 15.96
C ASP A 117 -9.93 5.20 14.74
N ILE A 118 -8.80 4.96 14.08
CA ILE A 118 -8.53 5.55 12.77
C ILE A 118 -9.08 4.58 11.73
N VAL A 119 -10.04 5.03 10.93
CA VAL A 119 -10.74 4.20 9.95
C VAL A 119 -10.51 4.68 8.54
N VAL A 120 -10.37 3.71 7.62
CA VAL A 120 -10.41 3.91 6.18
C VAL A 120 -11.79 3.54 5.69
N PHE A 121 -12.40 4.39 4.88
CA PHE A 121 -13.75 4.20 4.39
C PHE A 121 -13.92 4.77 2.98
N GLU A 122 -14.86 4.21 2.23
CA GLU A 122 -15.28 4.74 0.93
C GLU A 122 -15.99 6.07 1.11
N ASP A 123 -15.80 6.99 0.15
CA ASP A 123 -16.47 8.28 0.16
C ASP A 123 -18.00 8.10 0.30
N PRO A 124 -18.61 8.54 1.41
CA PRO A 124 -20.02 8.31 1.68
C PRO A 124 -20.94 9.13 0.77
N GLY A 125 -20.45 10.22 0.21
CA GLY A 125 -21.20 11.12 -0.67
C GLY A 125 -21.10 10.79 -2.15
N ALA A 126 -20.18 9.90 -2.55
CA ALA A 126 -20.01 9.54 -3.96
C ALA A 126 -21.19 8.69 -4.47
N PRO A 127 -21.62 8.87 -5.74
CA PRO A 127 -21.13 9.86 -6.70
C PRO A 127 -21.85 11.23 -6.65
N ALA A 128 -22.90 11.38 -5.87
CA ALA A 128 -23.79 12.54 -5.94
C ALA A 128 -23.24 13.80 -5.26
N SER A 129 -22.55 13.64 -4.12
CA SER A 129 -21.96 14.74 -3.35
C SER A 129 -20.66 14.25 -2.69
N PRO A 130 -19.59 14.04 -3.46
CA PRO A 130 -18.37 13.44 -2.95
C PRO A 130 -17.68 14.35 -1.91
N TRP A 131 -17.11 13.72 -0.89
CA TRP A 131 -16.24 14.39 0.08
C TRP A 131 -14.83 14.61 -0.51
N ILE A 132 -14.47 13.80 -1.51
CA ILE A 132 -13.24 13.95 -2.29
C ILE A 132 -13.59 14.75 -3.54
N THR A 133 -13.09 15.98 -3.63
CA THR A 133 -13.34 16.87 -4.77
C THR A 133 -12.32 16.71 -5.89
N GLU A 134 -11.13 16.16 -5.58
CA GLU A 134 -10.07 15.95 -6.55
C GLU A 134 -9.52 14.52 -6.47
N PRO A 135 -9.38 13.80 -7.59
CA PRO A 135 -8.71 12.52 -7.61
C PRO A 135 -7.22 12.71 -7.29
N SER A 136 -6.73 12.03 -6.28
CA SER A 136 -5.35 12.18 -5.79
C SER A 136 -4.26 11.79 -6.80
N HIS A 137 -4.58 11.04 -7.86
CA HIS A 137 -3.63 10.64 -8.91
C HIS A 137 -4.33 10.37 -10.24
N ALA A 138 -3.66 10.70 -11.36
CA ALA A 138 -4.14 10.38 -12.69
C ALA A 138 -4.18 8.84 -12.90
N PRO A 139 -5.20 8.30 -13.58
CA PRO A 139 -5.30 6.88 -13.85
C PRO A 139 -4.11 6.38 -14.68
N ARG A 140 -3.40 5.37 -14.18
CA ARG A 140 -2.28 4.74 -14.89
C ARG A 140 -2.80 3.92 -16.07
N ARG A 141 -2.18 4.05 -17.26
CA ARG A 141 -2.57 3.39 -18.50
C ARG A 141 -1.43 2.54 -19.07
N GLY A 142 -1.78 1.47 -19.80
CA GLY A 142 -0.84 0.62 -20.54
C GLY A 142 -0.19 -0.49 -19.71
N LEU A 143 0.97 -1.00 -20.15
CA LEU A 143 1.73 -2.08 -19.50
C LEU A 143 2.04 -1.79 -18.03
N ASN A 144 2.28 -0.53 -17.68
CA ASN A 144 2.51 -0.10 -16.31
C ASN A 144 1.27 -0.30 -15.42
N ALA A 145 0.06 -0.26 -15.98
CA ALA A 145 -1.16 -0.56 -15.23
C ALA A 145 -1.28 -2.05 -14.92
N VAL A 146 -0.93 -2.93 -15.87
CA VAL A 146 -1.00 -4.39 -15.68
C VAL A 146 0.02 -4.83 -14.62
N THR A 147 1.28 -4.37 -14.72
CA THR A 147 2.30 -4.69 -13.72
C THR A 147 1.95 -4.12 -12.34
N HIS A 148 1.41 -2.90 -12.27
CA HIS A 148 0.93 -2.31 -11.04
C HIS A 148 -0.21 -3.12 -10.42
N ASN A 149 -1.23 -3.49 -11.23
CA ASN A 149 -2.35 -4.30 -10.75
C ASN A 149 -1.91 -5.69 -10.25
N VAL A 150 -0.97 -6.34 -10.96
CA VAL A 150 -0.40 -7.60 -10.50
C VAL A 150 0.38 -7.43 -9.20
N LEU A 151 1.22 -6.40 -9.08
CA LEU A 151 2.00 -6.11 -7.87
C LEU A 151 1.09 -5.71 -6.70
N THR A 152 0.01 -4.97 -6.94
CA THR A 152 -1.03 -4.67 -5.94
C THR A 152 -1.78 -5.94 -5.54
N PHE A 153 -2.17 -6.76 -6.53
CA PHE A 153 -2.85 -8.03 -6.28
C PHE A 153 -2.01 -8.99 -5.42
N ILE A 154 -0.71 -9.13 -5.69
CA ILE A 154 0.20 -9.96 -4.87
C ILE A 154 0.72 -9.25 -3.61
N GLY A 155 0.38 -7.95 -3.38
CA GLY A 155 0.64 -7.19 -2.17
C GLY A 155 1.97 -6.50 -2.05
N LEU A 156 2.68 -6.42 -3.13
CA LEU A 156 3.92 -5.66 -3.17
C LEU A 156 3.69 -4.15 -3.28
N LEU A 157 2.52 -3.73 -3.76
CA LEU A 157 2.13 -2.33 -3.82
C LEU A 157 0.84 -2.08 -3.02
N PRO A 158 0.71 -0.92 -2.35
CA PRO A 158 -0.53 -0.51 -1.71
C PRO A 158 -1.62 -0.27 -2.75
N ASP A 159 -2.87 -0.43 -2.33
CA ASP A 159 -4.02 -0.09 -3.14
C ASP A 159 -4.15 1.44 -3.21
N ASP A 160 -4.04 2.00 -4.42
CA ASP A 160 -4.23 3.43 -4.71
C ASP A 160 -5.74 3.73 -4.86
N SER A 161 -6.60 3.21 -4.03
CA SER A 161 -8.04 3.39 -4.17
C SER A 161 -8.42 4.86 -4.02
N GLN A 162 -8.70 5.49 -5.15
CA GLN A 162 -8.94 6.93 -5.30
C GLN A 162 -10.19 7.45 -4.58
N ASN A 163 -11.01 6.55 -4.01
CA ASN A 163 -12.28 6.87 -3.37
C ASN A 163 -12.28 6.60 -1.86
N HIS A 164 -11.12 6.43 -1.25
CA HIS A 164 -11.04 6.14 0.18
C HIS A 164 -10.53 7.35 0.96
N LEU A 165 -11.18 7.60 2.08
CA LEU A 165 -10.79 8.59 3.07
C LEU A 165 -10.26 7.90 4.33
N ILE A 166 -9.42 8.61 5.07
CA ILE A 166 -8.96 8.18 6.38
C ILE A 166 -9.28 9.27 7.41
N LYS A 167 -9.95 8.90 8.49
CA LYS A 167 -10.35 9.81 9.58
C LYS A 167 -10.38 9.07 10.90
N ARG A 168 -10.50 9.84 11.99
CA ARG A 168 -10.67 9.31 13.35
C ARG A 168 -12.14 9.28 13.75
N VAL A 169 -12.58 8.16 14.32
CA VAL A 169 -13.92 8.01 14.90
C VAL A 169 -14.00 8.82 16.19
N ILE A 170 -14.90 9.79 16.23
CA ILE A 170 -15.18 10.61 17.40
C ILE A 170 -16.47 10.17 18.09
N GLY A 171 -17.50 9.84 17.30
CA GLY A 171 -18.79 9.37 17.80
C GLY A 171 -19.19 8.03 17.19
N LEU A 172 -19.74 7.15 18.01
CA LEU A 172 -20.35 5.87 17.66
C LEU A 172 -21.88 6.01 17.49
N PRO A 173 -22.57 5.03 16.90
CA PRO A 173 -24.02 5.07 16.78
C PRO A 173 -24.71 5.37 18.12
N GLY A 174 -25.61 6.37 18.15
CA GLY A 174 -26.33 6.84 19.35
C GLY A 174 -25.58 7.86 20.20
N ASP A 175 -24.31 8.17 19.87
CA ASP A 175 -23.61 9.23 20.61
C ASP A 175 -24.17 10.61 20.29
N HIS A 176 -24.21 11.46 21.30
CA HIS A 176 -24.43 12.89 21.19
C HIS A 176 -23.10 13.63 21.17
N VAL A 177 -22.74 14.21 20.00
CA VAL A 177 -21.48 14.91 19.81
C VAL A 177 -21.73 16.39 19.60
N THR A 178 -21.10 17.21 20.43
CA THR A 178 -21.31 18.67 20.42
C THR A 178 -20.01 19.45 20.47
N CYS A 179 -20.01 20.63 19.86
CA CYS A 179 -18.96 21.63 19.97
C CYS A 179 -19.58 23.00 19.77
N ASP A 180 -19.17 24.00 20.57
CA ASP A 180 -19.60 25.39 20.45
C ASP A 180 -18.76 26.22 19.46
N GLY A 181 -17.78 25.59 18.80
CA GLY A 181 -16.83 26.23 17.87
C GLY A 181 -15.67 26.96 18.54
N LYS A 182 -15.56 26.89 19.87
CA LYS A 182 -14.51 27.57 20.65
C LYS A 182 -13.86 26.67 21.69
N GLY A 183 -14.63 25.78 22.28
CA GLY A 183 -14.19 24.88 23.35
C GLY A 183 -13.89 23.47 22.86
N PRO A 184 -13.68 22.53 23.80
CA PRO A 184 -13.44 21.12 23.48
C PRO A 184 -14.69 20.47 22.90
N ILE A 185 -14.47 19.40 22.11
CA ILE A 185 -15.56 18.52 21.70
C ILE A 185 -16.09 17.80 22.94
N LYS A 186 -17.40 17.66 23.02
CA LYS A 186 -18.09 16.86 24.05
C LYS A 186 -18.74 15.67 23.38
N VAL A 187 -18.56 14.49 23.97
CA VAL A 187 -19.25 13.27 23.59
C VAL A 187 -20.08 12.80 24.77
N ASN A 188 -21.38 12.67 24.59
CA ASN A 188 -22.35 12.34 25.64
C ASN A 188 -22.22 13.27 26.90
N GLY A 189 -21.99 14.56 26.64
CA GLY A 189 -21.82 15.59 27.67
C GLY A 189 -20.42 15.68 28.27
N VAL A 190 -19.54 14.74 28.00
CA VAL A 190 -18.16 14.70 28.52
C VAL A 190 -17.20 15.38 27.54
N ALA A 191 -16.48 16.40 28.00
CA ALA A 191 -15.43 17.06 27.22
C ALA A 191 -14.24 16.12 27.07
N ILE A 192 -13.75 15.96 25.84
CA ILE A 192 -12.58 15.13 25.52
C ILE A 192 -11.34 16.01 25.32
N ALA A 193 -10.20 15.53 25.84
CA ALA A 193 -8.90 16.13 25.58
C ALA A 193 -8.24 15.35 24.43
N GLU A 194 -7.87 16.04 23.36
CA GLU A 194 -7.46 15.41 22.11
C GLU A 194 -5.97 15.65 21.82
N PRO A 195 -5.05 14.86 22.42
CA PRO A 195 -3.60 15.07 22.31
C PRO A 195 -3.05 14.77 20.91
N TYR A 196 -3.85 14.13 20.07
CA TYR A 196 -3.50 13.78 18.70
C TYR A 196 -3.79 14.89 17.68
N LEU A 197 -4.30 16.04 18.12
CA LEU A 197 -4.51 17.18 17.24
C LEU A 197 -3.17 17.76 16.79
N LYS A 198 -3.09 18.11 15.51
CA LYS A 198 -1.95 18.88 15.01
C LYS A 198 -1.76 20.15 15.84
N PRO A 199 -0.52 20.43 16.30
CA PRO A 199 -0.24 21.62 17.10
C PRO A 199 -0.77 22.90 16.46
N GLY A 200 -1.40 23.76 17.25
CA GLY A 200 -2.03 25.00 16.79
C GLY A 200 -3.46 24.83 16.25
N ASN A 201 -3.99 23.62 16.19
CA ASN A 201 -5.39 23.40 15.80
C ASN A 201 -6.33 23.47 17.00
N ALA A 202 -7.43 24.17 16.83
CA ALA A 202 -8.56 24.07 17.74
C ALA A 202 -9.34 22.76 17.50
N PRO A 203 -10.01 22.19 18.52
CA PRO A 203 -10.88 21.02 18.36
C PRO A 203 -11.90 21.15 17.24
N SER A 204 -12.55 22.32 17.13
CA SER A 204 -13.34 22.75 15.98
C SER A 204 -13.52 24.27 16.02
N THR A 205 -13.52 24.89 14.84
CA THR A 205 -13.94 26.30 14.66
C THR A 205 -15.41 26.40 14.25
N MET A 206 -16.07 25.26 14.03
CA MET A 206 -17.47 25.15 13.66
C MET A 206 -18.26 24.63 14.86
N ALA A 207 -19.38 25.30 15.16
CA ALA A 207 -20.35 24.81 16.14
C ALA A 207 -21.18 23.69 15.49
N PHE A 208 -21.42 22.63 16.24
CA PHE A 208 -22.34 21.55 15.88
C PHE A 208 -22.92 20.86 17.11
N ASP A 209 -24.09 20.31 16.92
CA ASP A 209 -24.84 19.55 17.91
C ASP A 209 -25.57 18.44 17.16
N ILE A 210 -25.09 17.21 17.28
CA ILE A 210 -25.58 16.10 16.47
C ILE A 210 -25.73 14.82 17.30
N HIS A 211 -26.72 14.01 16.94
CA HIS A 211 -26.81 12.64 17.38
C HIS A 211 -26.39 11.73 16.24
N VAL A 212 -25.41 10.86 16.50
CA VAL A 212 -24.91 9.92 15.48
C VAL A 212 -25.99 8.89 15.20
N PRO A 213 -26.48 8.79 13.95
CA PRO A 213 -27.55 7.85 13.62
C PRO A 213 -27.13 6.39 13.82
N ALA A 214 -28.11 5.51 13.98
CA ALA A 214 -27.88 4.07 14.00
C ALA A 214 -27.15 3.59 12.73
N GLY A 215 -26.15 2.71 12.88
CA GLY A 215 -25.36 2.18 11.77
C GLY A 215 -24.39 3.17 11.14
N LYS A 216 -24.16 4.34 11.76
CA LYS A 216 -23.20 5.34 11.27
C LYS A 216 -22.20 5.73 12.35
N VAL A 217 -21.11 6.40 11.95
CA VAL A 217 -20.11 6.99 12.84
C VAL A 217 -19.84 8.45 12.47
N TRP A 218 -19.50 9.27 13.47
CA TRP A 218 -19.03 10.63 13.27
C TRP A 218 -17.51 10.64 13.25
N VAL A 219 -16.91 11.13 12.16
CA VAL A 219 -15.46 11.08 11.97
C VAL A 219 -14.88 12.47 11.77
N MET A 220 -13.65 12.68 12.27
CA MET A 220 -12.93 13.94 12.11
C MET A 220 -11.46 13.67 11.79
N GLY A 221 -10.82 14.59 11.04
CA GLY A 221 -9.38 14.55 10.83
C GLY A 221 -8.61 15.09 12.04
N ASP A 222 -7.40 14.63 12.24
CA ASP A 222 -6.53 15.12 13.33
C ASP A 222 -5.97 16.52 12.98
N HIS A 223 -5.79 16.81 11.69
CA HIS A 223 -5.53 18.16 11.18
C HIS A 223 -6.85 18.93 10.98
N ARG A 224 -7.45 19.37 12.07
CA ARG A 224 -8.78 19.94 12.12
C ARG A 224 -9.03 21.09 11.15
N SER A 225 -8.04 21.93 10.90
CA SER A 225 -8.14 23.09 10.01
C SER A 225 -8.02 22.72 8.51
N ASP A 226 -7.54 21.52 8.21
CA ASP A 226 -7.35 21.02 6.84
C ASP A 226 -7.96 19.62 6.65
N SER A 227 -9.20 19.47 7.04
CA SER A 227 -9.94 18.21 6.96
C SER A 227 -11.37 18.43 6.51
N ALA A 228 -11.67 18.00 5.29
CA ALA A 228 -13.05 17.77 4.87
C ALA A 228 -13.54 16.49 5.55
N ASP A 229 -14.36 16.64 6.60
CA ASP A 229 -14.84 15.54 7.43
C ASP A 229 -16.31 15.76 7.80
N SER A 230 -16.81 14.98 8.75
CA SER A 230 -18.21 15.01 9.17
C SER A 230 -18.76 16.42 9.46
N ARG A 231 -17.93 17.35 9.91
CA ARG A 231 -18.32 18.72 10.24
C ARG A 231 -18.76 19.54 9.02
N TRP A 232 -18.20 19.24 7.86
CA TRP A 232 -18.45 19.98 6.61
C TRP A 232 -19.72 19.53 5.87
N HIS A 233 -20.33 18.44 6.35
CA HIS A 233 -21.53 17.85 5.74
C HIS A 233 -22.75 17.80 6.69
N PRO A 234 -22.91 18.73 7.65
CA PRO A 234 -23.99 18.70 8.62
C PRO A 234 -25.24 19.33 8.04
N VAL A 235 -25.90 18.69 7.15
CA VAL A 235 -27.16 19.26 6.65
C VAL A 235 -28.32 18.71 7.45
N GLY A 236 -28.98 19.59 8.18
CA GLY A 236 -30.25 19.29 8.81
C GLY A 236 -30.23 18.96 10.31
N GLY A 237 -29.12 19.12 11.02
CA GLY A 237 -29.10 19.09 12.51
C GLY A 237 -29.20 17.72 13.18
N ASP A 238 -29.51 16.65 12.42
CA ASP A 238 -29.61 15.28 12.94
C ASP A 238 -28.32 14.46 12.77
N GLY A 239 -27.27 15.05 12.17
CA GLY A 239 -25.99 14.37 11.89
C GLY A 239 -26.02 13.34 10.78
N SER A 240 -27.15 13.09 10.14
CA SER A 240 -27.34 11.98 9.20
C SER A 240 -26.50 12.11 7.95
N GLN A 241 -26.28 13.30 7.43
CA GLN A 241 -25.53 13.54 6.20
C GLN A 241 -24.01 13.64 6.43
N GLY A 242 -23.59 14.11 7.58
CA GLY A 242 -22.18 14.18 7.96
C GLY A 242 -21.64 12.85 8.52
N SER A 243 -22.50 11.91 8.88
CA SER A 243 -22.07 10.63 9.45
C SER A 243 -21.79 9.59 8.40
N VAL A 244 -20.70 8.82 8.57
CA VAL A 244 -20.25 7.76 7.67
C VAL A 244 -20.97 6.47 8.01
N PRO A 245 -21.63 5.81 7.04
CA PRO A 245 -22.20 4.48 7.23
C PRO A 245 -21.11 3.44 7.57
N ILE A 246 -21.39 2.56 8.54
CA ILE A 246 -20.43 1.54 9.00
C ILE A 246 -20.11 0.54 7.88
N ASP A 247 -21.05 0.24 7.01
CA ASP A 247 -20.87 -0.63 5.85
C ASP A 247 -19.93 -0.06 4.78
N LYS A 248 -19.68 1.25 4.80
CA LYS A 248 -18.68 1.91 3.96
C LYS A 248 -17.27 1.87 4.55
N ILE A 249 -17.10 1.42 5.79
CA ILE A 249 -15.79 1.33 6.42
C ILE A 249 -15.07 0.09 5.93
N THR A 250 -13.95 0.29 5.23
CA THR A 250 -13.06 -0.77 4.76
C THR A 250 -12.34 -1.45 5.91
N GLY A 251 -11.96 -0.68 6.94
CA GLY A 251 -11.29 -1.23 8.11
C GLY A 251 -10.63 -0.18 8.99
N ARG A 252 -9.99 -0.67 10.06
CA ARG A 252 -9.24 0.13 11.03
C ARG A 252 -7.76 0.13 10.70
N ALA A 253 -7.14 1.31 10.60
CA ALA A 253 -5.68 1.45 10.51
C ALA A 253 -5.03 1.00 11.83
N VAL A 254 -4.10 0.06 11.74
CA VAL A 254 -3.48 -0.58 12.91
C VAL A 254 -1.98 -0.34 13.00
N LEU A 255 -1.33 -0.09 11.87
CA LEU A 255 0.13 0.02 11.81
C LEU A 255 0.53 0.99 10.69
N LEU A 256 1.44 1.91 10.99
CA LEU A 256 2.17 2.70 10.02
C LEU A 256 3.44 1.92 9.68
N VAL A 257 3.65 1.58 8.40
CA VAL A 257 4.74 0.70 7.96
C VAL A 257 5.78 1.37 7.08
N TRP A 258 5.47 2.55 6.55
CA TRP A 258 6.38 3.33 5.73
C TRP A 258 6.13 4.82 5.91
N PRO A 259 7.19 5.64 5.97
CA PRO A 259 8.61 5.27 5.90
C PRO A 259 9.07 4.49 7.15
N LEU A 260 10.17 3.74 7.04
CA LEU A 260 10.61 2.81 8.10
C LEU A 260 11.01 3.50 9.42
N ASP A 261 11.49 4.73 9.35
CA ASP A 261 11.84 5.57 10.50
C ASP A 261 10.60 6.02 11.30
N ARG A 262 9.41 5.93 10.70
CA ARG A 262 8.13 6.23 11.33
C ARG A 262 7.31 4.99 11.68
N TRP A 263 7.88 3.79 11.56
CA TRP A 263 7.17 2.56 11.88
C TRP A 263 6.62 2.60 13.32
N THR A 264 5.29 2.54 13.44
CA THR A 264 4.61 2.59 14.73
C THR A 264 3.23 1.98 14.68
N GLY A 265 2.77 1.45 15.82
CA GLY A 265 1.38 1.01 15.98
C GLY A 265 0.44 2.19 16.08
N LEU A 266 -0.67 2.14 15.35
CA LEU A 266 -1.75 3.12 15.42
C LEU A 266 -2.73 2.67 16.51
N GLY A 267 -2.33 2.93 17.76
CA GLY A 267 -3.13 2.59 18.94
C GLY A 267 -4.39 3.45 19.06
N GLN A 268 -5.32 2.96 19.87
CA GLN A 268 -6.49 3.76 20.29
C GLN A 268 -6.08 4.68 21.43
N PRO A 269 -6.44 5.95 21.40
CA PRO A 269 -6.28 6.86 22.53
C PRO A 269 -7.37 6.57 23.58
N THR A 270 -7.33 5.41 24.20
CA THR A 270 -8.36 4.92 25.13
C THR A 270 -8.60 5.86 26.32
N GLU A 271 -7.56 6.56 26.75
CA GLU A 271 -7.66 7.53 27.86
C GLU A 271 -8.54 8.73 27.52
N VAL A 272 -8.55 9.16 26.25
CA VAL A 272 -9.35 10.29 25.77
C VAL A 272 -10.85 10.04 25.99
N PHE A 273 -11.29 8.81 25.73
CA PHE A 273 -12.69 8.43 25.78
C PHE A 273 -13.07 7.62 27.01
N ALA A 274 -12.15 7.41 27.94
CA ALA A 274 -12.35 6.54 29.11
C ALA A 274 -13.52 6.98 30.01
N LYS A 275 -13.80 8.30 30.07
CA LYS A 275 -14.88 8.87 30.88
C LYS A 275 -16.18 9.05 30.10
N VAL A 276 -16.18 8.80 28.81
CA VAL A 276 -17.36 8.96 27.96
C VAL A 276 -18.29 7.76 28.18
N PRO A 277 -19.52 7.98 28.66
CA PRO A 277 -20.47 6.89 28.84
C PRO A 277 -20.85 6.29 27.47
N ASN A 278 -21.30 5.05 27.50
CA ASN A 278 -21.90 4.46 26.29
C ASN A 278 -23.20 5.24 25.98
N PRO A 279 -23.55 5.31 24.66
CA PRO A 279 -24.80 5.98 24.29
C PRO A 279 -25.98 5.35 25.02
N ALA A 280 -26.95 6.17 25.39
CA ALA A 280 -28.19 5.67 25.95
C ALA A 280 -28.85 4.77 24.91
N VAL A 281 -29.08 3.51 25.27
CA VAL A 281 -29.86 2.60 24.41
C VAL A 281 -31.28 3.19 24.39
N THR A 282 -31.58 3.89 23.29
CA THR A 282 -32.98 4.30 23.05
C THR A 282 -33.69 3.03 22.57
N PRO A 283 -34.77 2.62 23.27
CA PRO A 283 -35.53 1.41 22.95
C PRO A 283 -36.21 1.50 21.57
#